data_6f7ba128f7f06d76a996029ff294a79a
#
_entry.id   6f7ba128f7f06d76a996029ff294a79a
#
_cell.length_a   1.000
_cell.length_b   1.000
_cell.length_c   1.000
_cell.angle_alpha   90.00
_cell.angle_beta   90.00
_cell.angle_gamma   90.00
#
_symmetry.space_group_name_H-M   'P 1'
#
loop_
_entity.id
_entity.type
_entity.pdbx_description
1 polymer ?
#
loop_
_entity_poly.entity_id
_entity_poly.type
_entity_poly.pdbx_seq_one_letter_code
_entity_poly.pdbx_strand_id
1 'polypeptide(L)'
;ELVKRGGYIDCTAGSDEVAVKEDARKLFDLLHREGVNPDHVSLSSDAYGSQPRFNDAGECVGLTYASPKYLHKTIRALVRMGMPLEQALKLLTTTPATLLAQDGRKGCIAAGADADLLVLDEELEIDSLFARGQLALWQKELRMKGRFEE
;
A
#
# COMPACT_ATOMS: atom_id res chain seq x y z
N GLU A 1 9.94 -18.53 -8.51
CA GLU A 1 10.29 -19.78 -7.80
C GLU A 1 9.86 -19.74 -6.33
N LEU A 2 10.19 -18.66 -5.56
CA LEU A 2 9.83 -18.53 -4.13
C LEU A 2 8.31 -18.67 -3.89
N VAL A 3 7.49 -17.92 -4.63
CA VAL A 3 6.02 -17.95 -4.52
C VAL A 3 5.45 -19.33 -4.87
N LYS A 4 6.02 -20.01 -5.87
CA LYS A 4 5.61 -21.39 -6.23
C LYS A 4 5.81 -22.41 -5.12
N ARG A 5 6.67 -22.10 -4.16
CA ARG A 5 6.93 -22.91 -2.95
C ARG A 5 6.18 -22.41 -1.72
N GLY A 6 5.19 -21.53 -1.91
CA GLY A 6 4.40 -20.95 -0.82
C GLY A 6 5.07 -19.78 -0.08
N GLY A 7 6.18 -19.26 -0.60
CA GLY A 7 6.83 -18.06 -0.05
C GLY A 7 6.10 -16.78 -0.46
N TYR A 8 6.48 -15.66 0.18
CA TYR A 8 5.92 -14.34 -0.06
C TYR A 8 6.97 -13.39 -0.61
N ILE A 9 6.51 -12.39 -1.35
CA ILE A 9 7.33 -11.28 -1.85
C ILE A 9 6.74 -10.00 -1.28
N ASP A 10 7.58 -9.16 -0.67
CA ASP A 10 7.22 -7.79 -0.33
C ASP A 10 7.84 -6.83 -1.35
N CYS A 11 7.04 -5.91 -1.86
CA CYS A 11 7.46 -4.85 -2.75
C CYS A 11 7.38 -3.51 -2.02
N THR A 12 8.44 -2.71 -2.09
CA THR A 12 8.41 -1.37 -1.49
C THR A 12 7.86 -0.37 -2.50
N ALA A 13 6.90 0.45 -2.09
CA ALA A 13 6.36 1.54 -2.91
C ALA A 13 7.40 2.64 -3.11
N GLY A 14 7.38 3.27 -4.28
CA GLY A 14 8.26 4.38 -4.60
C GLY A 14 8.13 5.58 -3.66
N SER A 15 9.18 6.38 -3.59
CA SER A 15 9.28 7.55 -2.70
C SER A 15 8.79 8.87 -3.33
N ASP A 16 8.45 8.86 -4.62
CA ASP A 16 7.92 10.01 -5.36
C ASP A 16 6.96 9.58 -6.48
N GLU A 17 6.39 10.53 -7.20
CA GLU A 17 5.38 10.27 -8.24
C GLU A 17 5.92 9.50 -9.46
N VAL A 18 7.21 9.65 -9.76
CA VAL A 18 7.85 8.96 -10.89
C VAL A 18 8.09 7.51 -10.50
N ALA A 19 8.69 7.29 -9.34
CA ALA A 19 8.94 5.97 -8.79
C ALA A 19 7.65 5.17 -8.60
N VAL A 20 6.56 5.78 -8.11
CA VAL A 20 5.25 5.13 -7.98
C VAL A 20 4.76 4.56 -9.31
N LYS A 21 4.88 5.33 -10.40
CA LYS A 21 4.44 4.86 -11.73
C LYS A 21 5.28 3.69 -12.23
N GLU A 22 6.59 3.78 -12.03
CA GLU A 22 7.53 2.74 -12.46
C GLU A 22 7.34 1.46 -11.66
N ASP A 23 7.22 1.55 -10.34
CA ASP A 23 7.03 0.41 -9.46
C ASP A 23 5.65 -0.23 -9.62
N ALA A 24 4.60 0.58 -9.82
CA ALA A 24 3.28 0.06 -10.18
C ALA A 24 3.34 -0.74 -11.49
N ARG A 25 4.11 -0.29 -12.48
CA ARG A 25 4.28 -1.01 -13.74
C ARG A 25 5.02 -2.34 -13.53
N LYS A 26 6.13 -2.34 -12.79
CA LYS A 26 6.89 -3.56 -12.47
C LYS A 26 5.99 -4.56 -11.72
N LEU A 27 5.24 -4.08 -10.75
CA LEU A 27 4.32 -4.91 -9.95
C LEU A 27 3.17 -5.45 -10.80
N PHE A 28 2.60 -4.64 -11.69
CA PHE A 28 1.58 -5.06 -12.64
C PHE A 28 2.10 -6.17 -13.57
N ASP A 29 3.30 -5.99 -14.12
CA ASP A 29 3.94 -6.99 -14.99
C ASP A 29 4.22 -8.30 -14.22
N LEU A 30 4.71 -8.21 -12.99
CA LEU A 30 4.94 -9.37 -12.11
C LEU A 30 3.65 -10.18 -11.89
N LEU A 31 2.55 -9.52 -11.59
CA LEU A 31 1.28 -10.17 -11.27
C LEU A 31 0.56 -10.69 -12.52
N HIS A 32 0.53 -9.90 -13.61
CA HIS A 32 -0.26 -10.21 -14.80
C HIS A 32 0.51 -10.99 -15.87
N ARG A 33 1.77 -10.64 -16.12
CA ARG A 33 2.55 -11.28 -17.20
C ARG A 33 3.30 -12.49 -16.73
N GLU A 34 3.84 -12.43 -15.51
CA GLU A 34 4.58 -13.56 -14.94
C GLU A 34 3.66 -14.49 -14.14
N GLY A 35 2.39 -14.12 -13.94
CA GLY A 35 1.38 -14.96 -13.30
C GLY A 35 1.65 -15.24 -11.82
N VAL A 36 2.32 -14.32 -11.13
CA VAL A 36 2.56 -14.43 -9.69
C VAL A 36 1.24 -14.22 -8.95
N ASN A 37 0.91 -15.14 -8.04
CA ASN A 37 -0.32 -15.06 -7.27
C ASN A 37 -0.31 -13.83 -6.34
N PRO A 38 -1.26 -12.88 -6.47
CA PRO A 38 -1.33 -11.68 -5.64
C PRO A 38 -1.52 -11.98 -4.14
N ASP A 39 -2.06 -13.16 -3.78
CA ASP A 39 -2.19 -13.58 -2.38
C ASP A 39 -0.84 -13.84 -1.71
N HIS A 40 0.26 -13.87 -2.46
CA HIS A 40 1.62 -14.04 -1.98
C HIS A 40 2.49 -12.80 -2.19
N VAL A 41 1.88 -11.66 -2.50
CA VAL A 41 2.61 -10.39 -2.70
C VAL A 41 2.04 -9.34 -1.78
N SER A 42 2.90 -8.71 -0.98
CA SER A 42 2.57 -7.53 -0.18
C SER A 42 3.24 -6.27 -0.75
N LEU A 43 2.70 -5.13 -0.38
CA LEU A 43 3.27 -3.83 -0.69
C LEU A 43 3.52 -3.07 0.61
N SER A 44 4.75 -2.64 0.84
CA SER A 44 5.15 -1.82 1.97
C SER A 44 5.63 -0.44 1.54
N SER A 45 5.77 0.50 2.46
CA SER A 45 6.22 1.86 2.16
C SER A 45 7.63 2.15 2.63
N ASP A 46 8.20 1.30 3.49
CA ASP A 46 9.42 1.65 4.23
C ASP A 46 9.32 3.05 4.87
N ALA A 47 8.13 3.38 5.39
CA ALA A 47 7.80 4.72 5.85
C ALA A 47 8.79 5.23 6.91
N TYR A 48 9.25 6.47 6.73
CA TYR A 48 10.25 7.15 7.53
C TYR A 48 11.66 6.53 7.47
N GLY A 49 11.87 5.46 6.69
CA GLY A 49 13.19 4.98 6.32
C GLY A 49 13.93 6.02 5.48
N SER A 50 15.23 6.22 5.73
CA SER A 50 16.05 7.10 4.91
C SER A 50 16.43 6.41 3.61
N GLN A 51 16.16 7.09 2.49
CA GLN A 51 16.46 6.61 1.15
C GLN A 51 17.51 7.50 0.50
N PRO A 52 18.64 6.95 0.03
CA PRO A 52 19.64 7.74 -0.67
C PRO A 52 19.11 8.19 -2.05
N ARG A 53 19.41 9.43 -2.41
CA ARG A 53 19.19 9.95 -3.76
C ARG A 53 20.49 9.96 -4.51
N PHE A 54 20.47 9.41 -5.72
CA PHE A 54 21.64 9.37 -6.60
C PHE A 54 21.42 10.31 -7.81
N ASN A 55 22.48 10.92 -8.27
CA ASN A 55 22.50 11.65 -9.55
C ASN A 55 22.76 10.67 -10.72
N ASP A 56 22.79 11.18 -11.95
CA ASP A 56 23.01 10.37 -13.15
C ASP A 56 24.42 9.74 -13.19
N ALA A 57 25.36 10.28 -12.43
CA ALA A 57 26.71 9.72 -12.28
C ALA A 57 26.78 8.61 -11.22
N GLY A 58 25.65 8.29 -10.53
CA GLY A 58 25.62 7.29 -9.45
C GLY A 58 26.15 7.79 -8.11
N GLU A 59 26.38 9.08 -7.93
CA GLU A 59 26.84 9.67 -6.68
C GLU A 59 25.65 9.98 -5.78
N CYS A 60 25.77 9.66 -4.46
CA CYS A 60 24.75 10.02 -3.49
C CYS A 60 24.75 11.53 -3.24
N VAL A 61 23.68 12.19 -3.66
CA VAL A 61 23.52 13.66 -3.57
C VAL A 61 22.63 14.09 -2.40
N GLY A 62 22.15 13.15 -1.60
CA GLY A 62 21.33 13.47 -0.43
C GLY A 62 20.48 12.29 0.02
N LEU A 63 19.65 12.55 1.04
CA LEU A 63 18.70 11.60 1.57
C LEU A 63 17.27 12.14 1.41
N THR A 64 16.32 11.25 1.18
CA THR A 64 14.89 11.49 1.31
C THR A 64 14.31 10.48 2.29
N TYR A 65 13.06 10.62 2.64
CA TYR A 65 12.36 9.64 3.47
C TYR A 65 11.14 9.11 2.72
N ALA A 66 10.85 7.84 2.93
CA ALA A 66 9.67 7.21 2.37
C ALA A 66 8.41 7.69 3.08
N SER A 67 7.32 7.84 2.34
CA SER A 67 6.03 8.28 2.88
C SER A 67 4.95 7.24 2.62
N PRO A 68 4.13 6.88 3.62
CA PRO A 68 3.06 5.90 3.46
C PRO A 68 1.99 6.31 2.44
N LYS A 69 1.89 7.59 2.09
CA LYS A 69 0.94 8.10 1.08
C LYS A 69 1.12 7.43 -0.29
N TYR A 70 2.32 6.96 -0.59
CA TYR A 70 2.63 6.34 -1.88
C TYR A 70 2.07 4.93 -2.02
N LEU A 71 1.75 4.24 -0.93
CA LEU A 71 1.02 2.96 -0.97
C LEU A 71 -0.32 3.12 -1.70
N HIS A 72 -1.12 4.06 -1.24
CA HIS A 72 -2.43 4.34 -1.84
C HIS A 72 -2.31 4.78 -3.30
N LYS A 73 -1.32 5.63 -3.63
CA LYS A 73 -1.06 6.04 -5.01
C LYS A 73 -0.66 4.88 -5.91
N THR A 74 0.11 3.91 -5.41
CA THR A 74 0.48 2.71 -6.14
C THR A 74 -0.75 1.84 -6.44
N ILE A 75 -1.65 1.63 -5.46
CA ILE A 75 -2.92 0.91 -5.69
C ILE A 75 -3.74 1.59 -6.78
N ARG A 76 -3.90 2.91 -6.73
CA ARG A 76 -4.63 3.65 -7.77
C ARG A 76 -3.98 3.51 -9.15
N ALA A 77 -2.65 3.53 -9.22
CA ALA A 77 -1.94 3.31 -10.47
C ALA A 77 -2.18 1.91 -11.03
N LEU A 78 -2.15 0.87 -10.19
CA LEU A 78 -2.44 -0.52 -10.57
C LEU A 78 -3.87 -0.66 -11.14
N VAL A 79 -4.86 -0.08 -10.46
CA VAL A 79 -6.26 -0.12 -10.92
C VAL A 79 -6.43 0.61 -12.25
N ARG A 80 -5.79 1.78 -12.43
CA ARG A 80 -5.79 2.51 -13.70
C ARG A 80 -5.11 1.75 -14.85
N MET A 81 -4.21 0.84 -14.54
CA MET A 81 -3.58 -0.07 -15.51
C MET A 81 -4.46 -1.29 -15.83
N GLY A 82 -5.63 -1.44 -15.19
CA GLY A 82 -6.59 -2.50 -15.44
C GLY A 82 -6.58 -3.63 -14.42
N MET A 83 -5.85 -3.51 -13.30
CA MET A 83 -5.94 -4.49 -12.21
C MET A 83 -7.30 -4.38 -11.51
N PRO A 84 -8.02 -5.49 -11.25
CA PRO A 84 -9.22 -5.46 -10.44
C PRO A 84 -8.92 -4.87 -9.04
N LEU A 85 -9.81 -3.99 -8.56
CA LEU A 85 -9.62 -3.29 -7.28
C LEU A 85 -9.38 -4.26 -6.11
N GLU A 86 -10.16 -5.33 -6.05
CA GLU A 86 -10.05 -6.35 -5.01
C GLU A 86 -8.66 -7.02 -5.00
N GLN A 87 -8.07 -7.24 -6.17
CA GLN A 87 -6.71 -7.80 -6.26
C GLN A 87 -5.67 -6.78 -5.80
N ALA A 88 -5.80 -5.53 -6.23
CA ALA A 88 -4.89 -4.47 -5.81
C ALA A 88 -4.95 -4.24 -4.29
N LEU A 89 -6.14 -4.26 -3.70
CA LEU A 89 -6.32 -4.07 -2.26
C LEU A 89 -5.69 -5.19 -1.43
N LYS A 90 -5.68 -6.43 -1.90
CA LYS A 90 -5.05 -7.57 -1.19
C LYS A 90 -3.59 -7.29 -0.82
N LEU A 91 -2.87 -6.57 -1.67
CA LEU A 91 -1.45 -6.23 -1.46
C LEU A 91 -1.22 -5.41 -0.18
N LEU A 92 -2.25 -4.68 0.27
CA LEU A 92 -2.20 -3.82 1.47
C LEU A 92 -3.10 -4.29 2.61
N THR A 93 -3.92 -5.32 2.41
CA THR A 93 -4.92 -5.74 3.38
C THR A 93 -4.73 -7.20 3.79
N THR A 94 -5.30 -8.14 3.08
CA THR A 94 -5.29 -9.56 3.44
C THR A 94 -3.89 -10.16 3.42
N THR A 95 -3.08 -9.89 2.41
CA THR A 95 -1.73 -10.48 2.33
C THR A 95 -0.84 -10.05 3.50
N PRO A 96 -0.67 -8.75 3.84
CA PRO A 96 0.09 -8.37 5.02
C PRO A 96 -0.56 -8.85 6.33
N ALA A 97 -1.89 -8.96 6.42
CA ALA A 97 -2.55 -9.52 7.59
C ALA A 97 -2.17 -11.00 7.80
N THR A 98 -2.15 -11.80 6.73
CA THR A 98 -1.69 -13.19 6.78
C THR A 98 -0.22 -13.29 7.18
N LEU A 99 0.66 -12.47 6.56
CA LEU A 99 2.09 -12.44 6.90
C LEU A 99 2.36 -12.13 8.38
N LEU A 100 1.51 -11.29 8.98
CA LEU A 100 1.64 -10.85 10.37
C LEU A 100 0.79 -11.69 11.34
N ALA A 101 0.21 -12.81 10.89
CA ALA A 101 -0.69 -13.66 11.67
C ALA A 101 -1.87 -12.89 12.30
N GLN A 102 -2.46 -11.99 11.52
CA GLN A 102 -3.62 -11.15 11.89
C GLN A 102 -4.89 -11.55 11.12
N ASP A 103 -4.92 -12.75 10.53
CA ASP A 103 -6.06 -13.25 9.77
C ASP A 103 -7.35 -13.18 10.58
N GLY A 104 -8.45 -12.74 9.94
CA GLY A 104 -9.76 -12.58 10.57
C GLY A 104 -9.87 -11.40 11.53
N ARG A 105 -8.75 -10.77 11.91
CA ARG A 105 -8.73 -9.58 12.75
C ARG A 105 -8.45 -8.30 11.94
N LYS A 106 -7.54 -8.38 10.97
CA LYS A 106 -7.12 -7.28 10.10
C LYS A 106 -7.27 -7.67 8.62
N GLY A 107 -7.29 -6.66 7.75
CA GLY A 107 -7.30 -6.86 6.31
C GLY A 107 -8.61 -7.41 5.72
N CYS A 108 -9.68 -7.49 6.52
CA CYS A 108 -10.98 -7.98 6.10
C CYS A 108 -12.12 -7.19 6.76
N ILE A 109 -13.30 -7.24 6.14
CA ILE A 109 -14.55 -6.74 6.73
C ILE A 109 -15.35 -7.96 7.16
N ALA A 110 -15.30 -8.28 8.45
CA ALA A 110 -15.97 -9.44 9.02
C ALA A 110 -16.42 -9.16 10.47
N ALA A 111 -17.41 -9.91 10.94
CA ALA A 111 -17.83 -9.84 12.33
C ALA A 111 -16.68 -10.28 13.25
N GLY A 112 -16.33 -9.46 14.24
CA GLY A 112 -15.22 -9.69 15.16
C GLY A 112 -13.86 -9.14 14.70
N ALA A 113 -13.75 -8.68 13.46
CA ALA A 113 -12.55 -7.97 12.99
C ALA A 113 -12.48 -6.55 13.58
N ASP A 114 -11.28 -5.99 13.65
CA ASP A 114 -11.09 -4.60 14.02
C ASP A 114 -11.74 -3.69 12.96
N ALA A 115 -12.50 -2.69 13.39
CA ALA A 115 -13.17 -1.75 12.49
C ALA A 115 -12.18 -0.69 11.97
N ASP A 116 -11.21 -1.14 11.17
CA ASP A 116 -10.31 -0.31 10.38
C ASP A 116 -10.88 -0.23 8.96
N LEU A 117 -11.64 0.83 8.68
CA LEU A 117 -12.42 0.96 7.44
C LEU A 117 -11.99 2.21 6.70
N LEU A 118 -11.76 2.03 5.40
CA LEU A 118 -11.44 3.10 4.46
C LEU A 118 -12.58 3.22 3.45
N VAL A 119 -13.12 4.43 3.32
CA VAL A 119 -14.10 4.77 2.28
C VAL A 119 -13.37 5.55 1.20
N LEU A 120 -13.50 5.07 -0.04
CA LEU A 120 -12.93 5.70 -1.22
C LEU A 120 -14.06 6.31 -2.07
N ASP A 121 -13.78 7.42 -2.72
CA ASP A 121 -14.67 7.99 -3.74
C ASP A 121 -14.51 7.27 -5.10
N GLU A 122 -15.24 7.73 -6.13
CA GLU A 122 -15.23 7.13 -7.47
C GLU A 122 -13.86 7.21 -8.16
N GLU A 123 -13.03 8.18 -7.81
CA GLU A 123 -11.65 8.33 -8.27
C GLU A 123 -10.63 7.56 -7.40
N LEU A 124 -11.14 6.77 -6.45
CA LEU A 124 -10.36 6.05 -5.46
C LEU A 124 -9.52 6.97 -4.56
N GLU A 125 -9.95 8.21 -4.34
CA GLU A 125 -9.39 9.07 -3.30
C GLU A 125 -10.00 8.72 -1.94
N ILE A 126 -9.22 8.93 -0.87
CA ILE A 126 -9.70 8.66 0.48
C ILE A 126 -10.73 9.73 0.86
N ASP A 127 -11.97 9.31 1.11
CA ASP A 127 -13.04 10.16 1.59
C ASP A 127 -13.15 10.12 3.12
N SER A 128 -13.26 8.93 3.69
CA SER A 128 -13.43 8.77 5.13
C SER A 128 -12.63 7.60 5.67
N LEU A 129 -12.23 7.67 6.93
CA LEU A 129 -11.42 6.67 7.62
C LEU A 129 -11.92 6.42 9.02
N PHE A 130 -12.09 5.15 9.36
CA PHE A 130 -12.28 4.67 10.71
C PHE A 130 -11.06 3.85 11.12
N ALA A 131 -10.52 4.14 12.29
CA ALA A 131 -9.40 3.43 12.90
C ALA A 131 -9.87 2.81 14.22
N ARG A 132 -9.94 1.49 14.29
CA ARG A 132 -10.46 0.73 15.44
C ARG A 132 -11.85 1.22 15.89
N GLY A 133 -12.73 1.50 14.91
CA GLY A 133 -14.07 2.01 15.15
C GLY A 133 -14.17 3.51 15.49
N GLN A 134 -13.05 4.22 15.57
CA GLN A 134 -13.04 5.66 15.80
C GLN A 134 -12.95 6.42 14.47
N LEU A 135 -13.79 7.41 14.30
CA LEU A 135 -13.81 8.25 13.10
C LEU A 135 -12.57 9.16 13.08
N ALA A 136 -11.63 8.89 12.19
CA ALA A 136 -10.38 9.64 12.06
C ALA A 136 -10.44 10.70 10.94
N LEU A 137 -11.13 10.39 9.83
CA LEU A 137 -11.37 11.30 8.71
C LEU A 137 -12.83 11.19 8.28
N TRP A 138 -13.47 12.30 7.97
CA TRP A 138 -14.85 12.33 7.47
C TRP A 138 -14.97 13.34 6.34
N GLN A 139 -15.38 12.86 5.17
CA GLN A 139 -15.54 13.70 3.98
C GLN A 139 -14.29 14.57 3.71
N LYS A 140 -13.12 13.96 3.78
CA LYS A 140 -11.79 14.59 3.59
C LYS A 140 -11.40 15.58 4.70
N GLU A 141 -12.20 15.71 5.76
CA GLU A 141 -11.89 16.53 6.93
C GLU A 141 -11.34 15.69 8.09
N LEU A 142 -10.19 16.07 8.61
CA LEU A 142 -9.55 15.40 9.73
C LEU A 142 -10.38 15.59 11.01
N ARG A 143 -10.69 14.49 11.71
CA ARG A 143 -11.46 14.47 12.96
C ARG A 143 -10.62 14.07 14.16
N MET A 144 -9.48 13.47 13.93
CA MET A 144 -8.52 13.12 14.98
C MET A 144 -7.18 13.77 14.65
N LYS A 145 -6.54 14.32 15.65
CA LYS A 145 -5.17 14.81 15.54
C LYS A 145 -4.21 13.72 16.02
N GLY A 146 -3.06 13.61 15.38
CA GLY A 146 -1.95 12.81 15.87
C GLY A 146 -1.35 13.41 17.16
N ARG A 147 -0.57 12.62 17.88
CA ARG A 147 -0.01 12.99 19.19
C ARG A 147 0.85 14.27 19.15
N PHE A 148 1.39 14.61 17.98
CA PHE A 148 2.31 15.73 17.77
C PHE A 148 1.76 16.77 16.77
N GLU A 149 0.44 16.73 16.48
CA GLU A 149 -0.24 17.69 15.60
C GLU A 149 -0.98 18.72 16.46
N GLU A 150 -0.72 20.01 16.22
CA GLU A 150 -1.38 21.14 16.90
C GLU A 150 -2.78 21.43 16.32
#